data_1aa146f63e95ec73d80845a6eb981771
#
_entry.id   1aa146f63e95ec73d80845a6eb981771
#
_cell.length_a   1.000
_cell.length_b   1.000
_cell.length_c   1.000
_cell.angle_alpha   90.00
_cell.angle_beta   90.00
_cell.angle_gamma   90.00
#
_symmetry.space_group_name_H-M   'P 1'
#
loop_
_entity.id
_entity.type
_entity.pdbx_description
1 polymer ?
#
loop_
_entity_poly.entity_id
_entity_poly.type
_entity_poly.pdbx_seq_one_letter_code
_entity_poly.pdbx_strand_id
1 'polypeptide(L)'
;MLASGKLIGFVPTKDSRRARDFYEGKLGLRFVSDDEFALVVQAGPSMIRIAKAKDFKPAQYTVMGWEVADVEATVKWLNQRGVEFEKYPFVEDRELGIWTTPNGDKVAWFKDPDGNVLSLSQHVR
;
A
#
# COMPACT_ATOMS: atom_id res chain seq x y z
N MET A 1 18.83 9.54 17.57
CA MET A 1 19.24 8.26 16.92
C MET A 1 18.21 7.87 15.87
N LEU A 2 17.02 7.37 16.28
CA LEU A 2 16.05 6.87 15.29
C LEU A 2 15.34 7.96 14.49
N ALA A 3 15.23 9.18 15.05
CA ALA A 3 14.56 10.28 14.32
C ALA A 3 15.26 10.66 13.01
N SER A 4 16.56 10.38 12.91
CA SER A 4 17.33 10.64 11.69
C SER A 4 17.58 9.37 10.86
N GLY A 5 17.06 8.22 11.31
CA GLY A 5 17.19 6.97 10.59
C GLY A 5 16.23 6.91 9.40
N LYS A 6 16.53 6.04 8.45
CA LYS A 6 15.63 5.76 7.34
C LYS A 6 14.62 4.70 7.75
N LEU A 7 13.36 5.01 7.55
CA LEU A 7 12.30 4.06 7.86
C LEU A 7 12.28 2.95 6.80
N ILE A 8 12.16 1.70 7.26
CA ILE A 8 11.99 0.56 6.38
C ILE A 8 10.65 -0.09 6.71
N GLY A 9 9.79 -0.23 5.71
CA GLY A 9 8.52 -0.93 5.88
C GLY A 9 8.68 -2.42 5.60
N PHE A 10 7.84 -3.23 6.24
CA PHE A 10 7.86 -4.68 6.05
C PHE A 10 6.45 -5.19 5.84
N VAL A 11 6.27 -6.03 4.81
CA VAL A 11 5.03 -6.80 4.61
C VAL A 11 5.41 -8.23 4.19
N PRO A 12 4.63 -9.24 4.58
CA PRO A 12 4.92 -10.61 4.17
C PRO A 12 4.33 -10.93 2.81
N THR A 13 4.95 -11.88 2.10
CA THR A 13 4.39 -12.44 0.87
C THR A 13 4.63 -13.95 0.83
N LYS A 14 3.67 -14.67 0.25
CA LYS A 14 3.81 -16.10 -0.05
C LYS A 14 4.36 -16.33 -1.45
N ASP A 15 4.35 -15.30 -2.29
CA ASP A 15 4.73 -15.39 -3.70
C ASP A 15 5.37 -14.07 -4.13
N SER A 16 6.70 -14.04 -4.15
CA SER A 16 7.45 -12.81 -4.46
C SER A 16 7.24 -12.34 -5.90
N ARG A 17 6.99 -13.26 -6.83
CA ARG A 17 6.76 -12.89 -8.23
C ARG A 17 5.44 -12.13 -8.36
N ARG A 18 4.40 -12.62 -7.72
CA ARG A 18 3.10 -11.96 -7.71
C ARG A 18 3.16 -10.64 -6.98
N ALA A 19 3.91 -10.59 -5.87
CA ALA A 19 4.14 -9.34 -5.14
C ALA A 19 4.88 -8.32 -6.01
N ARG A 20 5.89 -8.75 -6.76
CA ARG A 20 6.63 -7.86 -7.65
C ARG A 20 5.74 -7.29 -8.75
N ASP A 21 4.91 -8.13 -9.37
CA ASP A 21 3.97 -7.67 -10.40
C ASP A 21 3.04 -6.60 -9.86
N PHE A 22 2.68 -6.69 -8.59
CA PHE A 22 1.83 -5.71 -7.93
C PHE A 22 2.60 -4.45 -7.54
N TYR A 23 3.64 -4.59 -6.73
CA TYR A 23 4.34 -3.43 -6.16
C TYR A 23 5.14 -2.66 -7.22
N GLU A 24 5.85 -3.35 -8.08
CA GLU A 24 6.56 -2.70 -9.18
C GLU A 24 5.63 -2.42 -10.35
N GLY A 25 4.87 -3.42 -10.79
CA GLY A 25 4.06 -3.32 -11.99
C GLY A 25 2.85 -2.41 -11.84
N LYS A 26 2.04 -2.61 -10.82
CA LYS A 26 0.79 -1.84 -10.65
C LYS A 26 1.00 -0.57 -9.85
N LEU A 27 1.73 -0.63 -8.74
CA LEU A 27 1.97 0.56 -7.92
C LEU A 27 3.07 1.45 -8.47
N GLY A 28 3.94 0.94 -9.34
CA GLY A 28 5.00 1.73 -9.95
C GLY A 28 6.19 1.99 -9.03
N LEU A 29 6.39 1.16 -8.00
CA LEU A 29 7.53 1.33 -7.11
C LEU A 29 8.80 0.83 -7.78
N ARG A 30 9.95 1.36 -7.35
CA ARG A 30 11.23 1.00 -7.94
C ARG A 30 11.71 -0.35 -7.40
N PHE A 31 12.00 -1.29 -8.29
CA PHE A 31 12.60 -2.57 -7.92
C PHE A 31 14.05 -2.34 -7.48
N VAL A 32 14.46 -2.96 -6.38
CA VAL A 32 15.83 -2.90 -5.87
C VAL A 32 16.49 -4.28 -5.96
N SER A 33 15.88 -5.30 -5.36
CA SER A 33 16.46 -6.65 -5.36
C SER A 33 15.42 -7.69 -4.99
N ASP A 34 15.74 -8.94 -5.28
CA ASP A 34 14.94 -10.09 -4.86
C ASP A 34 15.91 -11.21 -4.48
N ASP A 35 16.01 -11.50 -3.20
CA ASP A 35 16.87 -12.58 -2.70
C ASP A 35 16.02 -13.64 -1.98
N GLU A 36 16.67 -14.58 -1.30
CA GLU A 36 15.94 -15.66 -0.65
C GLU A 36 15.08 -15.21 0.53
N PHE A 37 15.31 -14.01 1.06
CA PHE A 37 14.61 -13.50 2.24
C PHE A 37 13.50 -12.51 1.90
N ALA A 38 13.75 -11.66 0.91
CA ALA A 38 12.81 -10.58 0.60
C ALA A 38 12.94 -10.07 -0.83
N LEU A 39 11.81 -9.63 -1.35
CA LEU A 39 11.73 -8.72 -2.48
C LEU A 39 11.84 -7.30 -1.89
N VAL A 40 12.72 -6.48 -2.45
CA VAL A 40 12.93 -5.12 -1.98
C VAL A 40 12.53 -4.13 -3.07
N VAL A 41 11.65 -3.20 -2.71
CA VAL A 41 11.23 -2.09 -3.57
C VAL A 41 11.41 -0.77 -2.83
N GLN A 42 11.36 0.33 -3.56
CA GLN A 42 11.57 1.65 -2.99
C GLN A 42 10.49 2.63 -3.42
N ALA A 43 9.96 3.36 -2.46
CA ALA A 43 9.00 4.43 -2.66
C ALA A 43 9.63 5.73 -2.15
N GLY A 44 10.07 6.61 -3.07
CA GLY A 44 10.82 7.81 -2.67
C GLY A 44 12.04 7.43 -1.84
N PRO A 45 12.25 8.02 -0.65
CA PRO A 45 13.39 7.68 0.20
C PRO A 45 13.17 6.41 1.04
N SER A 46 11.97 5.81 0.99
CA SER A 46 11.60 4.71 1.87
C SER A 46 11.79 3.36 1.18
N MET A 47 12.45 2.45 1.89
CA MET A 47 12.60 1.08 1.44
C MET A 47 11.45 0.24 2.00
N ILE A 48 10.94 -0.67 1.19
CA ILE A 48 9.93 -1.64 1.61
C ILE A 48 10.48 -3.03 1.36
N ARG A 49 10.57 -3.82 2.43
CA ARG A 49 10.99 -5.21 2.35
C ARG A 49 9.76 -6.10 2.37
N ILE A 50 9.55 -6.80 1.28
CA ILE A 50 8.44 -7.72 1.14
C ILE A 50 9.00 -9.09 1.49
N ALA A 51 8.85 -9.48 2.76
CA ALA A 51 9.51 -10.64 3.35
C ALA A 51 8.84 -11.93 2.88
N LYS A 52 9.64 -12.88 2.42
CA LYS A 52 9.14 -14.18 2.00
C LYS A 52 8.78 -15.01 3.22
N ALA A 53 7.50 -15.37 3.34
CA ALA A 53 6.98 -16.13 4.47
C ALA A 53 5.95 -17.13 3.95
N LYS A 54 6.08 -18.38 4.38
CA LYS A 54 5.18 -19.45 3.92
C LYS A 54 3.85 -19.46 4.66
N ASP A 55 3.90 -19.20 5.95
CA ASP A 55 2.75 -19.31 6.83
C ASP A 55 2.49 -17.99 7.55
N PHE A 56 1.47 -17.27 7.12
CA PHE A 56 1.01 -16.09 7.83
C PHE A 56 -0.46 -15.85 7.47
N LYS A 57 -1.13 -15.12 8.35
CA LYS A 57 -2.46 -14.57 8.06
C LYS A 57 -2.30 -13.07 7.94
N PRO A 58 -2.74 -12.47 6.82
CA PRO A 58 -2.67 -11.02 6.69
C PRO A 58 -3.52 -10.35 7.77
N ALA A 59 -3.01 -9.25 8.33
CA ALA A 59 -3.75 -8.47 9.30
C ALA A 59 -4.99 -7.87 8.65
N GLN A 60 -6.07 -7.75 9.45
CA GLN A 60 -7.32 -7.15 8.96
C GLN A 60 -7.37 -5.64 9.23
N TYR A 61 -6.21 -5.02 9.35
CA TYR A 61 -6.04 -3.58 9.56
C TYR A 61 -4.87 -3.10 8.70
N THR A 62 -4.79 -1.80 8.49
CA THR A 62 -3.74 -1.20 7.66
C THR A 62 -2.35 -1.47 8.24
N VAL A 63 -1.47 -2.04 7.44
CA VAL A 63 -0.09 -2.32 7.85
C VAL A 63 0.89 -1.33 7.23
N MET A 64 0.52 -0.68 6.14
CA MET A 64 1.39 0.27 5.46
C MET A 64 0.54 1.20 4.60
N GLY A 65 0.96 2.44 4.47
CA GLY A 65 0.23 3.40 3.64
C GLY A 65 1.14 4.45 3.05
N TRP A 66 0.58 5.19 2.11
CA TRP A 66 1.22 6.33 1.46
C TRP A 66 0.42 7.59 1.73
N GLU A 67 1.10 8.65 2.13
CA GLU A 67 0.52 9.98 2.09
C GLU A 67 0.68 10.52 0.68
N VAL A 68 -0.43 10.97 0.08
CA VAL A 68 -0.44 11.51 -1.28
C VAL A 68 -1.09 12.88 -1.29
N ALA A 69 -0.78 13.66 -2.32
CA ALA A 69 -1.33 15.01 -2.44
C ALA A 69 -2.82 15.00 -2.81
N ASP A 70 -3.26 13.99 -3.57
CA ASP A 70 -4.62 13.90 -4.09
C ASP A 70 -5.04 12.43 -4.12
N VAL A 71 -5.82 12.02 -3.14
CA VAL A 71 -6.29 10.63 -3.03
C VAL A 71 -7.20 10.26 -4.19
N GLU A 72 -8.11 11.17 -4.60
CA GLU A 72 -9.03 10.86 -5.69
C GLU A 72 -8.29 10.56 -6.99
N ALA A 73 -7.32 11.40 -7.34
CA ALA A 73 -6.52 11.19 -8.54
C ALA A 73 -5.72 9.89 -8.46
N THR A 74 -5.15 9.60 -7.29
CA THR A 74 -4.35 8.39 -7.08
C THR A 74 -5.21 7.13 -7.17
N VAL A 75 -6.41 7.13 -6.57
CA VAL A 75 -7.34 6.01 -6.67
C VAL A 75 -7.70 5.74 -8.13
N LYS A 76 -8.02 6.79 -8.89
CA LYS A 76 -8.37 6.64 -10.31
C LYS A 76 -7.20 6.08 -11.11
N TRP A 77 -6.00 6.58 -10.85
CA TRP A 77 -4.79 6.07 -11.51
C TRP A 77 -4.56 4.59 -11.22
N LEU A 78 -4.72 4.17 -9.97
CA LEU A 78 -4.56 2.78 -9.58
C LEU A 78 -5.69 1.90 -10.12
N ASN A 79 -6.94 2.39 -10.16
CA ASN A 79 -8.04 1.65 -10.78
C ASN A 79 -7.75 1.32 -12.24
N GLN A 80 -7.16 2.25 -12.99
CA GLN A 80 -6.77 2.03 -14.37
C GLN A 80 -5.70 0.96 -14.52
N ARG A 81 -4.93 0.70 -13.46
CA ARG A 81 -3.88 -0.30 -13.43
C ARG A 81 -4.35 -1.62 -12.82
N GLY A 82 -5.65 -1.76 -12.59
CA GLY A 82 -6.25 -2.99 -12.10
C GLY A 82 -6.25 -3.17 -10.59
N VAL A 83 -6.00 -2.10 -9.84
CA VAL A 83 -6.10 -2.14 -8.38
C VAL A 83 -7.51 -1.77 -7.97
N GLU A 84 -8.16 -2.65 -7.22
CA GLU A 84 -9.51 -2.41 -6.70
C GLU A 84 -9.43 -1.91 -5.26
N PHE A 85 -10.23 -0.91 -4.95
CA PHE A 85 -10.29 -0.35 -3.59
C PHE A 85 -11.42 -0.98 -2.81
N GLU A 86 -11.16 -1.20 -1.51
CA GLU A 86 -12.16 -1.73 -0.60
C GLU A 86 -13.26 -0.70 -0.36
N LYS A 87 -14.50 -1.18 -0.28
CA LYS A 87 -15.65 -0.31 -0.02
C LYS A 87 -16.32 -0.76 1.27
N TYR A 88 -15.67 -0.41 2.38
CA TYR A 88 -16.18 -0.80 3.70
C TYR A 88 -17.56 -0.20 3.96
N PRO A 89 -18.39 -0.84 4.79
CA PRO A 89 -19.76 -0.38 5.02
C PRO A 89 -19.88 1.05 5.52
N PHE A 90 -18.88 1.54 6.27
CA PHE A 90 -18.90 2.90 6.80
C PHE A 90 -18.50 3.97 5.78
N VAL A 91 -18.05 3.57 4.59
CA VAL A 91 -17.63 4.51 3.55
C VAL A 91 -18.82 4.82 2.66
N GLU A 92 -19.26 6.09 2.64
CA GLU A 92 -20.42 6.51 1.85
C GLU A 92 -20.12 6.52 0.35
N ASP A 93 -18.88 6.86 -0.03
CA ASP A 93 -18.44 6.89 -1.42
C ASP A 93 -18.33 5.46 -1.95
N ARG A 94 -19.37 4.99 -2.64
CA ARG A 94 -19.43 3.63 -3.18
C ARG A 94 -18.72 3.50 -4.54
N GLU A 95 -18.34 4.60 -5.14
CA GLU A 95 -17.66 4.60 -6.43
C GLU A 95 -16.15 4.40 -6.27
N LEU A 96 -15.50 5.23 -5.46
CA LEU A 96 -14.04 5.21 -5.31
C LEU A 96 -13.58 4.61 -3.98
N GLY A 97 -14.45 4.51 -3.00
CA GLY A 97 -14.10 3.97 -1.69
C GLY A 97 -13.35 4.96 -0.80
N ILE A 98 -13.45 6.25 -1.07
CA ILE A 98 -12.75 7.28 -0.30
C ILE A 98 -13.58 7.67 0.91
N TRP A 99 -12.98 7.55 2.11
CA TRP A 99 -13.55 7.99 3.35
C TRP A 99 -13.00 9.35 3.72
N THR A 100 -13.89 10.30 4.00
CA THR A 100 -13.51 11.64 4.44
C THR A 100 -13.76 11.73 5.94
N THR A 101 -12.71 12.07 6.69
CA THR A 101 -12.78 12.22 8.14
C THR A 101 -13.50 13.53 8.50
N PRO A 102 -13.95 13.68 9.78
CA PRO A 102 -14.60 14.94 10.20
C PRO A 102 -13.76 16.18 9.98
N ASN A 103 -12.42 16.07 10.05
CA ASN A 103 -11.53 17.22 9.82
C ASN A 103 -11.13 17.41 8.36
N GLY A 104 -11.65 16.56 7.45
CA GLY A 104 -11.41 16.71 6.02
C GLY A 104 -10.29 15.88 5.43
N ASP A 105 -9.60 15.07 6.23
CA ASP A 105 -8.62 14.11 5.69
C ASP A 105 -9.34 13.06 4.87
N LYS A 106 -8.66 12.52 3.86
CA LYS A 106 -9.23 11.48 3.00
C LYS A 106 -8.37 10.24 3.05
N VAL A 107 -9.03 9.08 3.13
CA VAL A 107 -8.36 7.78 3.21
C VAL A 107 -9.04 6.81 2.28
N ALA A 108 -8.25 5.96 1.62
CA ALA A 108 -8.77 4.87 0.80
C ALA A 108 -7.92 3.62 1.05
N TRP A 109 -8.54 2.43 1.01
CA TRP A 109 -7.88 1.17 1.34
C TRP A 109 -7.91 0.22 0.17
N PHE A 110 -6.84 -0.52 0.01
CA PHE A 110 -6.74 -1.60 -0.97
C PHE A 110 -5.89 -2.72 -0.40
N LYS A 111 -5.89 -3.87 -1.07
CA LYS A 111 -5.12 -5.02 -0.62
C LYS A 111 -4.08 -5.40 -1.66
N ASP A 112 -2.93 -5.88 -1.18
CA ASP A 112 -1.97 -6.50 -2.07
C ASP A 112 -2.40 -7.95 -2.39
N PRO A 113 -1.66 -8.68 -3.26
CA PRO A 113 -2.06 -10.04 -3.63
C PRO A 113 -2.11 -11.03 -2.47
N ASP A 114 -1.41 -10.76 -1.38
CA ASP A 114 -1.41 -11.61 -0.19
C ASP A 114 -2.51 -11.24 0.81
N GLY A 115 -3.28 -10.19 0.52
CA GLY A 115 -4.34 -9.73 1.40
C GLY A 115 -3.88 -8.72 2.45
N ASN A 116 -2.63 -8.24 2.38
CA ASN A 116 -2.17 -7.18 3.28
C ASN A 116 -2.94 -5.90 2.99
N VAL A 117 -3.46 -5.25 4.03
CA VAL A 117 -4.26 -4.03 3.88
C VAL A 117 -3.34 -2.83 3.81
N LEU A 118 -3.46 -2.08 2.73
CA LEU A 118 -2.68 -0.88 2.45
C LEU A 118 -3.61 0.33 2.35
N SER A 119 -3.06 1.52 2.54
CA SER A 119 -3.88 2.73 2.47
C SER A 119 -3.21 3.86 1.73
N LEU A 120 -4.05 4.74 1.20
CA LEU A 120 -3.66 6.07 0.75
C LEU A 120 -4.30 7.08 1.69
N SER A 121 -3.58 8.14 2.03
CA SER A 121 -4.15 9.21 2.84
C SER A 121 -3.72 10.58 2.33
N GLN A 122 -4.65 11.52 2.46
CA GLN A 122 -4.45 12.91 2.11
C GLN A 122 -4.83 13.74 3.34
N HIS A 123 -3.90 14.52 3.85
CA HIS A 123 -4.09 15.24 5.10
C HIS A 123 -4.30 16.72 4.87
N VAL A 124 -5.28 17.28 5.56
CA VAL A 124 -5.52 18.72 5.59
C VAL A 124 -4.42 19.35 6.41
N ARG A 125 -3.80 20.41 5.86
CA ARG A 125 -2.69 21.10 6.53
C ARG A 125 -2.91 22.61 6.59
#